data_c6e34e5acdfb5861caa8b31a1437ad1c
#
_entry.id   c6e34e5acdfb5861caa8b31a1437ad1c
#
_cell.length_a   1.000
_cell.length_b   1.000
_cell.length_c   1.000
_cell.angle_alpha   90.00
_cell.angle_beta   90.00
_cell.angle_gamma   90.00
#
_symmetry.space_group_name_H-M   'P 1'
#
loop_
_entity.id
_entity.type
_entity.pdbx_description
1 polymer ?
#
loop_
_entity_poly.entity_id
_entity_poly.type
_entity_poly.pdbx_seq_one_letter_code
_entity_poly.pdbx_strand_id
1 'polypeptide(L)'
;DMGNLNYSFIDDAGELQDISYERFTNAVVSALKDLGLDACASGRNDILVNGYKVSGTAQRLCGGRILYHGTLLFDSRPEMIAGALDADPLKFTSKSKKSVRTRVGNIRSFLKNDMGINEFKEYLLKYFGKDGFETDKLSETELEQVSKLKKDKYDTWQWTFGRSPKFNLSAKRKWDGGIVDIRIDVENGIINEIKFYGDYLSLRPILELEKSLVGIRFDPSEVSKSIGNYFNLSGYKITELFGSVTEQELLDTMFSKNQN
;
A
#
# COMPACT_ATOMS: atom_id res chain seq x y z
N ASP A 1 5.38 -15.92 -4.05
CA ASP A 1 5.49 -17.36 -4.29
C ASP A 1 5.06 -18.15 -3.05
N MET A 2 5.19 -19.48 -3.06
CA MET A 2 4.74 -20.33 -1.95
C MET A 2 5.60 -20.24 -0.69
N GLY A 3 6.72 -19.56 -0.73
CA GLY A 3 7.58 -19.30 0.41
C GLY A 3 7.26 -17.99 1.14
N ASN A 4 6.22 -17.27 0.72
CA ASN A 4 5.75 -16.05 1.36
C ASN A 4 4.46 -16.31 2.13
N LEU A 5 4.39 -15.83 3.37
CA LEU A 5 3.19 -15.85 4.19
C LEU A 5 2.56 -14.46 4.23
N ASN A 6 1.27 -14.37 3.94
CA ASN A 6 0.50 -13.14 4.09
C ASN A 6 -0.29 -13.17 5.40
N TYR A 7 -0.42 -12.01 6.03
CA TYR A 7 -1.23 -11.85 7.22
C TYR A 7 -2.02 -10.54 7.16
N SER A 8 -3.11 -10.50 7.90
CA SER A 8 -3.91 -9.28 8.06
C SER A 8 -4.42 -9.19 9.49
N PHE A 9 -4.37 -7.97 10.04
CA PHE A 9 -5.10 -7.61 11.26
C PHE A 9 -6.21 -6.65 10.87
N ILE A 10 -7.38 -6.85 11.45
CA ILE A 10 -8.54 -5.96 11.29
C ILE A 10 -8.98 -5.55 12.68
N ASP A 11 -9.06 -4.23 12.90
CA ASP A 11 -9.45 -3.67 14.19
C ASP A 11 -10.31 -2.42 13.99
N ASP A 12 -10.93 -1.93 15.04
CA ASP A 12 -11.61 -0.64 15.01
C ASP A 12 -10.58 0.48 14.85
N ALA A 13 -10.89 1.44 13.99
CA ALA A 13 -9.93 2.49 13.63
C ALA A 13 -9.65 3.46 14.79
N GLY A 14 -10.58 3.59 15.76
CA GLY A 14 -10.49 4.61 16.79
C GLY A 14 -10.51 6.03 16.21
N GLU A 15 -9.88 6.94 16.91
CA GLU A 15 -9.63 8.29 16.37
C GLU A 15 -8.49 8.27 15.35
N LEU A 16 -8.55 9.12 14.33
CA LEU A 16 -7.56 9.15 13.24
C LEU A 16 -6.13 9.39 13.72
N GLN A 17 -5.97 10.12 14.82
CA GLN A 17 -4.67 10.40 15.44
C GLN A 17 -4.02 9.19 16.11
N ASP A 18 -4.81 8.14 16.41
CA ASP A 18 -4.35 6.93 17.08
C ASP A 18 -3.93 5.83 16.10
N ILE A 19 -4.07 6.09 14.80
CA ILE A 19 -3.69 5.14 13.75
C ILE A 19 -2.18 5.13 13.60
N SER A 20 -1.55 4.10 14.15
CA SER A 20 -0.10 3.90 14.07
C SER A 20 0.24 2.58 13.37
N TYR A 21 1.18 2.64 12.43
CA TYR A 21 1.81 1.43 11.88
C TYR A 21 2.48 0.60 12.99
N GLU A 22 2.99 1.26 14.01
CA GLU A 22 3.77 0.64 15.08
C GLU A 22 2.96 -0.40 15.87
N ARG A 23 1.67 -0.16 16.10
CA ARG A 23 0.80 -1.06 16.86
C ARG A 23 0.84 -2.49 16.33
N PHE A 24 0.64 -2.65 15.03
CA PHE A 24 0.58 -3.96 14.38
C PHE A 24 1.97 -4.48 13.99
N THR A 25 2.86 -3.57 13.58
CA THR A 25 4.25 -3.90 13.24
C THR A 25 4.98 -4.47 14.45
N ASN A 26 4.80 -3.85 15.63
CA ASN A 26 5.44 -4.30 16.87
C ASN A 26 4.98 -5.69 17.30
N ALA A 27 3.73 -6.07 17.04
CA ALA A 27 3.26 -7.42 17.31
C ALA A 27 4.05 -8.46 16.52
N VAL A 28 4.26 -8.21 15.21
CA VAL A 28 5.03 -9.10 14.34
C VAL A 28 6.52 -9.10 14.71
N VAL A 29 7.09 -7.92 14.96
CA VAL A 29 8.49 -7.80 15.43
C VAL A 29 8.71 -8.58 16.73
N SER A 30 7.78 -8.49 17.67
CA SER A 30 7.85 -9.22 18.93
C SER A 30 7.80 -10.73 18.74
N ALA A 31 6.93 -11.23 17.84
CA ALA A 31 6.89 -12.64 17.49
C ALA A 31 8.20 -13.14 16.87
N LEU A 32 8.81 -12.35 15.99
CA LEU A 32 10.12 -12.70 15.40
C LEU A 32 11.24 -12.67 16.43
N LYS A 33 11.22 -11.73 17.38
CA LYS A 33 12.19 -11.68 18.50
C LYS A 33 12.06 -12.87 19.43
N ASP A 34 10.83 -13.34 19.69
CA ASP A 34 10.60 -14.54 20.50
C ASP A 34 11.20 -15.81 19.88
N LEU A 35 11.29 -15.87 18.54
CA LEU A 35 12.05 -16.88 17.79
C LEU A 35 13.58 -16.71 17.87
N GLY A 36 14.06 -15.70 18.62
CA GLY A 36 15.48 -15.40 18.76
C GLY A 36 16.09 -14.64 17.58
N LEU A 37 15.27 -13.99 16.75
CA LEU A 37 15.70 -13.19 15.61
C LEU A 37 15.96 -11.74 16.02
N ASP A 38 17.00 -11.12 15.46
CA ASP A 38 17.23 -9.68 15.58
C ASP A 38 16.30 -8.90 14.63
N ALA A 39 15.06 -8.72 15.08
CA ALA A 39 13.99 -8.09 14.30
C ALA A 39 13.71 -6.66 14.75
N CYS A 40 13.48 -5.76 13.81
CA CYS A 40 13.08 -4.39 14.08
C CYS A 40 12.18 -3.81 12.97
N ALA A 41 11.35 -2.84 13.34
CA ALA A 41 10.65 -2.00 12.37
C ALA A 41 11.64 -1.02 11.73
N SER A 42 11.48 -0.73 10.46
CA SER A 42 12.34 0.20 9.72
C SER A 42 11.55 1.05 8.74
N GLY A 43 11.84 2.34 8.76
CA GLY A 43 11.11 3.29 7.93
C GLY A 43 9.62 3.28 8.25
N ARG A 44 8.79 3.43 7.21
CA ARG A 44 7.35 3.57 7.37
C ARG A 44 6.62 2.22 7.49
N ASN A 45 7.09 1.20 6.76
CA ASN A 45 6.31 -0.01 6.52
C ASN A 45 7.13 -1.30 6.32
N ASP A 46 8.40 -1.30 6.72
CA ASP A 46 9.28 -2.45 6.58
C ASP A 46 9.57 -3.10 7.93
N ILE A 47 9.75 -4.43 7.94
CA ILE A 47 10.34 -5.16 9.05
C ILE A 47 11.65 -5.77 8.55
N LEU A 48 12.70 -5.58 9.35
CA LEU A 48 14.02 -6.13 9.09
C LEU A 48 14.33 -7.25 10.08
N VAL A 49 15.09 -8.24 9.62
CA VAL A 49 15.78 -9.23 10.45
C VAL A 49 17.25 -9.23 10.05
N ASN A 50 18.15 -9.05 11.01
CA ASN A 50 19.60 -8.94 10.77
C ASN A 50 19.94 -7.89 9.68
N GLY A 51 19.16 -6.81 9.60
CA GLY A 51 19.33 -5.76 8.59
C GLY A 51 18.74 -6.05 7.20
N TYR A 52 18.17 -7.24 6.97
CA TYR A 52 17.50 -7.60 5.71
C TYR A 52 15.99 -7.41 5.84
N LYS A 53 15.38 -6.82 4.81
CA LYS A 53 13.92 -6.70 4.74
C LYS A 53 13.27 -8.07 4.57
N VAL A 54 12.43 -8.43 5.52
CA VAL A 54 11.67 -9.68 5.52
C VAL A 54 10.16 -9.45 5.37
N SER A 55 9.70 -8.21 5.51
CA SER A 55 8.28 -7.85 5.44
C SER A 55 8.08 -6.46 4.85
N GLY A 56 7.02 -6.32 4.08
CA GLY A 56 6.43 -5.05 3.72
C GLY A 56 4.97 -5.02 4.15
N THR A 57 4.49 -3.86 4.60
CA THR A 57 3.15 -3.71 5.16
C THR A 57 2.38 -2.57 4.51
N ALA A 58 1.05 -2.65 4.53
CA ALA A 58 0.14 -1.62 4.08
C ALA A 58 -1.06 -1.52 5.00
N GLN A 59 -1.69 -0.35 5.03
CA GLN A 59 -2.91 -0.11 5.82
C GLN A 59 -4.02 0.44 4.93
N ARG A 60 -5.25 0.12 5.28
CA ARG A 60 -6.45 0.68 4.68
C ARG A 60 -7.51 0.93 5.74
N LEU A 61 -8.12 2.11 5.68
CA LEU A 61 -9.31 2.45 6.45
C LEU A 61 -10.56 2.26 5.62
N CYS A 62 -11.56 1.59 6.19
CA CYS A 62 -12.84 1.39 5.54
C CYS A 62 -13.92 1.14 6.61
N GLY A 63 -15.02 1.91 6.56
CA GLY A 63 -16.17 1.68 7.44
C GLY A 63 -15.86 1.76 8.93
N GLY A 64 -14.97 2.67 9.37
CA GLY A 64 -14.56 2.80 10.77
C GLY A 64 -13.60 1.72 11.27
N ARG A 65 -13.14 0.84 10.39
CA ARG A 65 -12.16 -0.22 10.70
C ARG A 65 -10.86 -0.01 9.96
N ILE A 66 -9.76 -0.43 10.57
CA ILE A 66 -8.44 -0.47 9.95
C ILE A 66 -8.10 -1.90 9.55
N LEU A 67 -7.74 -2.08 8.30
CA LEU A 67 -7.05 -3.28 7.80
C LEU A 67 -5.56 -2.98 7.76
N TYR A 68 -4.79 -3.74 8.49
CA TYR A 68 -3.33 -3.80 8.39
C TYR A 68 -2.95 -5.11 7.72
N HIS A 69 -2.29 -5.03 6.58
CA HIS A 69 -1.89 -6.18 5.79
C HIS A 69 -0.37 -6.21 5.64
N GLY A 70 0.22 -7.37 5.73
CA GLY A 70 1.65 -7.56 5.58
C GLY A 70 2.02 -8.89 4.94
N THR A 71 3.27 -8.93 4.50
CA THR A 71 3.92 -10.13 3.96
C THR A 71 5.07 -10.55 4.85
N LEU A 72 5.37 -11.84 4.93
CA LEU A 72 6.55 -12.38 5.58
C LEU A 72 7.28 -13.28 4.58
N LEU A 73 8.44 -12.82 4.12
CA LEU A 73 9.34 -13.60 3.27
C LEU A 73 9.97 -14.69 4.12
N PHE A 74 9.35 -15.87 4.15
CA PHE A 74 9.81 -16.98 4.99
C PHE A 74 10.85 -17.84 4.27
N ASP A 75 10.52 -18.35 3.10
CA ASP A 75 11.38 -19.21 2.26
C ASP A 75 11.12 -18.94 0.78
N SER A 76 11.04 -17.66 0.41
CA SER A 76 10.80 -17.17 -0.95
C SER A 76 12.07 -17.22 -1.79
N ARG A 77 11.91 -17.15 -3.10
CA ARG A 77 13.03 -17.07 -4.05
C ARG A 77 13.32 -15.61 -4.45
N PRO A 78 14.31 -14.95 -3.83
CA PRO A 78 14.58 -13.51 -4.06
C PRO A 78 14.91 -13.18 -5.52
N GLU A 79 15.51 -14.11 -6.25
CA GLU A 79 15.80 -13.96 -7.68
C GLU A 79 14.53 -13.86 -8.53
N MET A 80 13.48 -14.59 -8.16
CA MET A 80 12.18 -14.51 -8.84
C MET A 80 11.48 -13.20 -8.54
N ILE A 81 11.59 -12.72 -7.29
CA ILE A 81 11.06 -11.40 -6.88
C ILE A 81 11.72 -10.29 -7.69
N ALA A 82 13.05 -10.29 -7.77
CA ALA A 82 13.81 -9.29 -8.51
C ALA A 82 13.50 -9.31 -10.02
N GLY A 83 13.23 -10.48 -10.59
CA GLY A 83 12.89 -10.62 -12.02
C GLY A 83 11.43 -10.24 -12.35
N ALA A 84 10.52 -10.34 -11.37
CA ALA A 84 9.11 -10.04 -11.57
C ALA A 84 8.76 -8.56 -11.29
N LEU A 85 9.59 -7.85 -10.54
CA LEU A 85 9.36 -6.45 -10.18
C LEU A 85 10.20 -5.54 -11.07
N ASP A 86 9.53 -4.71 -11.87
CA ASP A 86 10.12 -3.51 -12.45
C ASP A 86 10.14 -2.43 -11.36
N ALA A 87 11.22 -2.45 -10.58
CA ALA A 87 11.31 -1.63 -9.38
C ALA A 87 11.54 -0.16 -9.76
N ASP A 88 10.58 0.68 -9.40
CA ASP A 88 10.60 2.11 -9.64
C ASP A 88 11.88 2.77 -9.09
N PRO A 89 12.69 3.45 -9.94
CA PRO A 89 13.90 4.15 -9.51
C PRO A 89 13.68 5.16 -8.38
N LEU A 90 12.50 5.81 -8.31
CA LEU A 90 12.16 6.78 -7.27
C LEU A 90 12.10 6.18 -5.85
N LYS A 91 11.90 4.87 -5.73
CA LYS A 91 11.97 4.17 -4.44
C LYS A 91 13.40 4.02 -3.91
N PHE A 92 14.42 4.30 -4.73
CA PHE A 92 15.84 4.05 -4.44
C PHE A 92 16.69 5.33 -4.34
N THR A 93 16.11 6.49 -4.06
CA THR A 93 16.79 7.80 -4.02
C THR A 93 17.77 8.00 -2.85
N SER A 94 18.05 7.00 -2.03
CA SER A 94 19.14 7.07 -1.07
C SER A 94 20.42 6.44 -1.64
N LYS A 95 21.55 7.07 -1.37
CA LYS A 95 22.92 6.90 -1.90
C LYS A 95 23.54 5.48 -1.96
N SER A 96 22.81 4.41 -1.87
CA SER A 96 23.32 3.05 -2.03
C SER A 96 22.56 2.32 -3.13
N LYS A 97 23.18 2.19 -4.29
CA LYS A 97 22.79 1.28 -5.39
C LYS A 97 22.95 -0.19 -4.98
N LYS A 98 22.49 -0.57 -3.78
CA LYS A 98 22.37 -1.99 -3.45
C LYS A 98 21.14 -2.52 -4.16
N SER A 99 21.30 -3.53 -4.99
CA SER A 99 20.21 -4.17 -5.73
C SER A 99 19.11 -4.66 -4.78
N VAL A 100 17.87 -4.83 -5.27
CA VAL A 100 16.76 -5.44 -4.52
C VAL A 100 17.19 -6.75 -3.88
N ARG A 101 18.01 -7.55 -4.59
CA ARG A 101 18.62 -8.81 -4.12
C ARG A 101 19.38 -8.69 -2.81
N THR A 102 20.06 -7.58 -2.57
CA THR A 102 20.93 -7.40 -1.37
C THR A 102 20.18 -6.82 -0.16
N ARG A 103 18.89 -6.49 -0.30
CA ARG A 103 18.10 -5.87 0.76
C ARG A 103 17.03 -6.78 1.35
N VAL A 104 16.60 -7.81 0.63
CA VAL A 104 15.57 -8.75 1.09
C VAL A 104 16.21 -10.02 1.61
N GLY A 105 15.61 -10.62 2.65
CA GLY A 105 16.06 -11.87 3.24
C GLY A 105 14.88 -12.77 3.56
N ASN A 106 15.16 -14.07 3.69
CA ASN A 106 14.19 -15.06 4.13
C ASN A 106 14.32 -15.27 5.64
N ILE A 107 13.21 -15.24 6.36
CA ILE A 107 13.16 -15.48 7.81
C ILE A 107 13.78 -16.83 8.14
N ARG A 108 13.46 -17.87 7.36
CA ARG A 108 13.97 -19.25 7.58
C ARG A 108 15.49 -19.32 7.66
N SER A 109 16.19 -18.55 6.82
CA SER A 109 17.65 -18.54 6.78
C SER A 109 18.32 -17.96 8.03
N PHE A 110 17.57 -17.27 8.88
CA PHE A 110 18.05 -16.67 10.12
C PHE A 110 17.65 -17.47 11.37
N LEU A 111 16.79 -18.48 11.21
CA LEU A 111 16.35 -19.32 12.34
C LEU A 111 17.50 -20.21 12.83
N LYS A 112 17.60 -20.35 14.14
CA LYS A 112 18.55 -21.28 14.78
C LYS A 112 18.11 -22.74 14.60
N ASN A 113 16.80 -23.00 14.74
CA ASN A 113 16.19 -24.28 14.51
C ASN A 113 15.38 -24.20 13.23
N ASP A 114 15.63 -25.07 12.26
CA ASP A 114 14.89 -25.09 11.01
C ASP A 114 13.44 -25.46 11.26
N MET A 115 12.52 -24.82 10.54
CA MET A 115 11.10 -25.13 10.53
C MET A 115 10.50 -24.90 9.14
N GLY A 116 9.40 -25.57 8.85
CA GLY A 116 8.65 -25.34 7.62
C GLY A 116 7.70 -24.15 7.73
N ILE A 117 7.20 -23.66 6.58
CA ILE A 117 6.27 -22.53 6.54
C ILE A 117 4.97 -22.80 7.31
N ASN A 118 4.49 -24.02 7.33
CA ASN A 118 3.30 -24.40 8.10
C ASN A 118 3.56 -24.36 9.61
N GLU A 119 4.71 -24.81 10.07
CA GLU A 119 5.11 -24.73 11.47
C GLU A 119 5.28 -23.27 11.91
N PHE A 120 5.87 -22.44 11.05
CA PHE A 120 5.98 -21.00 11.27
C PHE A 120 4.60 -20.33 11.37
N LYS A 121 3.66 -20.68 10.49
CA LYS A 121 2.28 -20.21 10.55
C LYS A 121 1.60 -20.60 11.87
N GLU A 122 1.71 -21.85 12.29
CA GLU A 122 1.14 -22.34 13.55
C GLU A 122 1.78 -21.66 14.77
N TYR A 123 3.09 -21.40 14.71
CA TYR A 123 3.78 -20.62 15.74
C TYR A 123 3.19 -19.20 15.84
N LEU A 124 3.01 -18.49 14.72
CA LEU A 124 2.44 -17.15 14.72
C LEU A 124 1.01 -17.12 15.26
N LEU A 125 0.18 -18.10 14.87
CA LEU A 125 -1.18 -18.21 15.38
C LEU A 125 -1.18 -18.40 16.91
N LYS A 126 -0.32 -19.25 17.45
CA LYS A 126 -0.17 -19.45 18.90
C LYS A 126 0.35 -18.19 19.59
N TYR A 127 1.32 -17.50 18.97
CA TYR A 127 1.91 -16.31 19.55
C TYR A 127 0.90 -15.17 19.65
N PHE A 128 0.16 -14.88 18.59
CA PHE A 128 -0.87 -13.84 18.58
C PHE A 128 -2.11 -14.21 19.39
N GLY A 129 -2.42 -15.49 19.47
CA GLY A 129 -3.58 -16.00 20.22
C GLY A 129 -3.28 -16.47 21.64
N LYS A 130 -2.13 -16.09 22.23
CA LYS A 130 -1.73 -16.52 23.59
C LYS A 130 -2.74 -16.20 24.68
N ASP A 131 -3.53 -15.14 24.50
CA ASP A 131 -4.58 -14.72 25.43
C ASP A 131 -5.96 -15.33 25.08
N GLY A 132 -5.98 -16.32 24.16
CA GLY A 132 -7.17 -16.98 23.65
C GLY A 132 -7.63 -16.38 22.32
N PHE A 133 -8.10 -17.22 21.40
CA PHE A 133 -8.74 -16.83 20.15
C PHE A 133 -9.71 -17.90 19.67
N GLU A 134 -10.71 -17.47 18.95
CA GLU A 134 -11.61 -18.37 18.23
C GLU A 134 -11.17 -18.52 16.79
N THR A 135 -11.30 -19.72 16.24
CA THR A 135 -11.08 -19.97 14.82
C THR A 135 -12.40 -20.11 14.11
N ASP A 136 -12.52 -19.44 12.96
CA ASP A 136 -13.69 -19.54 12.13
C ASP A 136 -13.30 -19.98 10.71
N LYS A 137 -14.27 -20.51 9.97
CA LYS A 137 -14.13 -20.93 8.58
C LYS A 137 -15.30 -20.39 7.78
N LEU A 138 -15.01 -20.02 6.54
CA LEU A 138 -16.07 -19.66 5.61
C LEU A 138 -17.02 -20.83 5.41
N SER A 139 -18.32 -20.57 5.50
CA SER A 139 -19.38 -21.53 5.16
C SER A 139 -19.40 -21.85 3.67
N GLU A 140 -20.06 -22.92 3.27
CA GLU A 140 -20.24 -23.26 1.85
C GLU A 140 -20.90 -22.12 1.08
N THR A 141 -21.93 -21.49 1.64
CA THR A 141 -22.62 -20.36 1.03
C THR A 141 -21.69 -19.15 0.81
N GLU A 142 -20.81 -18.86 1.78
CA GLU A 142 -19.82 -17.77 1.62
C GLU A 142 -18.78 -18.12 0.56
N LEU A 143 -18.33 -19.38 0.48
CA LEU A 143 -17.43 -19.85 -0.59
C LEU A 143 -18.07 -19.76 -1.98
N GLU A 144 -19.38 -20.06 -2.10
CA GLU A 144 -20.13 -19.83 -3.33
C GLU A 144 -20.20 -18.36 -3.70
N GLN A 145 -20.44 -17.46 -2.73
CA GLN A 145 -20.44 -16.01 -2.94
C GLN A 145 -19.06 -15.50 -3.37
N VAL A 146 -17.97 -16.00 -2.76
CA VAL A 146 -16.59 -15.70 -3.17
C VAL A 146 -16.36 -16.15 -4.61
N SER A 147 -16.78 -17.34 -4.97
CA SER A 147 -16.64 -17.90 -6.33
C SER A 147 -17.43 -17.08 -7.36
N LYS A 148 -18.63 -16.65 -6.99
CA LYS A 148 -19.46 -15.77 -7.81
C LYS A 148 -18.79 -14.40 -8.01
N LEU A 149 -18.33 -13.77 -6.93
CA LEU A 149 -17.63 -12.49 -6.98
C LEU A 149 -16.36 -12.56 -7.84
N LYS A 150 -15.59 -13.65 -7.71
CA LYS A 150 -14.43 -13.91 -8.54
C LYS A 150 -14.82 -13.89 -10.03
N LYS A 151 -15.81 -14.70 -10.42
CA LYS A 151 -16.25 -14.82 -11.80
C LYS A 151 -16.87 -13.52 -12.36
N ASP A 152 -17.71 -12.85 -11.56
CA ASP A 152 -18.48 -11.67 -12.02
C ASP A 152 -17.62 -10.40 -12.10
N LYS A 153 -16.49 -10.36 -11.37
CA LYS A 153 -15.64 -9.18 -11.30
C LYS A 153 -14.19 -9.48 -11.66
N TYR A 154 -13.51 -10.31 -10.89
CA TYR A 154 -12.05 -10.43 -10.94
C TYR A 154 -11.53 -11.19 -12.15
N ASP A 155 -12.28 -12.15 -12.68
CA ASP A 155 -11.93 -12.90 -13.89
C ASP A 155 -12.34 -12.16 -15.18
N THR A 156 -12.99 -11.01 -15.08
CA THR A 156 -13.43 -10.26 -16.25
C THR A 156 -12.28 -9.49 -16.92
N TRP A 157 -12.34 -9.40 -18.25
CA TRP A 157 -11.44 -8.54 -19.03
C TRP A 157 -11.45 -7.09 -18.53
N GLN A 158 -12.63 -6.57 -18.18
CA GLN A 158 -12.82 -5.20 -17.70
C GLN A 158 -12.04 -4.92 -16.41
N TRP A 159 -11.97 -5.90 -15.51
CA TRP A 159 -11.18 -5.75 -14.28
C TRP A 159 -9.68 -5.83 -14.56
N THR A 160 -9.26 -6.77 -15.40
CA THR A 160 -7.83 -7.08 -15.62
C THR A 160 -7.16 -6.06 -16.52
N PHE A 161 -7.85 -5.62 -17.59
CA PHE A 161 -7.27 -4.78 -18.64
C PHE A 161 -8.17 -3.64 -19.10
N GLY A 162 -9.49 -3.86 -19.18
CA GLY A 162 -10.41 -2.98 -19.89
C GLY A 162 -10.70 -1.65 -19.20
N ARG A 163 -10.38 -1.50 -17.91
CA ARG A 163 -10.53 -0.27 -17.15
C ARG A 163 -9.26 0.58 -17.07
N SER A 164 -8.28 0.28 -17.89
CA SER A 164 -7.06 1.11 -17.97
C SER A 164 -7.38 2.32 -18.86
N PRO A 165 -7.57 3.53 -18.30
CA PRO A 165 -7.85 4.72 -19.10
C PRO A 165 -6.65 5.05 -19.99
N LYS A 166 -6.91 5.66 -21.14
CA LYS A 166 -5.86 6.23 -21.98
C LYS A 166 -5.49 7.59 -21.41
N PHE A 167 -4.31 7.70 -20.84
CA PHE A 167 -3.78 8.98 -20.38
C PHE A 167 -2.71 9.47 -21.35
N ASN A 168 -2.76 10.76 -21.68
CA ASN A 168 -1.75 11.41 -22.51
C ASN A 168 -0.71 12.18 -21.67
N LEU A 169 -0.98 12.41 -20.40
CA LEU A 169 -0.04 12.99 -19.44
C LEU A 169 0.11 12.07 -18.23
N SER A 170 1.33 11.96 -17.73
CA SER A 170 1.62 11.29 -16.48
C SER A 170 2.70 12.05 -15.73
N ALA A 171 2.53 12.20 -14.43
CA ALA A 171 3.50 12.83 -13.56
C ALA A 171 3.62 12.05 -12.26
N LYS A 172 4.85 11.81 -11.81
CA LYS A 172 5.13 11.03 -10.61
C LYS A 172 6.22 11.67 -9.80
N ARG A 173 5.95 11.87 -8.51
CA ARG A 173 6.90 12.41 -7.55
C ARG A 173 6.85 11.71 -6.21
N LYS A 174 8.01 11.70 -5.55
CA LYS A 174 8.13 11.24 -4.16
C LYS A 174 8.22 12.45 -3.25
N TRP A 175 7.33 12.50 -2.28
CA TRP A 175 7.27 13.49 -1.20
C TRP A 175 7.47 12.79 0.15
N ASP A 176 7.60 13.54 1.22
CA ASP A 176 7.69 12.98 2.56
C ASP A 176 6.44 12.17 2.93
N GLY A 177 5.27 12.61 2.44
CA GLY A 177 3.99 11.94 2.60
C GLY A 177 3.79 10.67 1.79
N GLY A 178 4.69 10.35 0.86
CA GLY A 178 4.59 9.19 -0.02
C GLY A 178 4.82 9.54 -1.49
N ILE A 179 4.64 8.55 -2.35
CA ILE A 179 4.67 8.74 -3.81
C ILE A 179 3.29 9.20 -4.26
N VAL A 180 3.27 10.23 -5.09
CA VAL A 180 2.09 10.69 -5.83
C VAL A 180 2.35 10.40 -7.31
N ASP A 181 1.47 9.60 -7.95
CA ASP A 181 1.48 9.28 -9.38
C ASP A 181 0.14 9.73 -9.96
N ILE A 182 0.18 10.76 -10.80
CA ILE A 182 -1.01 11.39 -11.38
C ILE A 182 -1.05 11.04 -12.86
N ARG A 183 -2.19 10.56 -13.32
CA ARG A 183 -2.48 10.23 -14.71
C ARG A 183 -3.62 11.11 -15.21
N ILE A 184 -3.42 11.79 -16.33
CA ILE A 184 -4.37 12.78 -16.82
C ILE A 184 -4.57 12.60 -18.31
N ASP A 185 -5.82 12.59 -18.75
CA ASP A 185 -6.19 12.76 -20.14
C ASP A 185 -6.64 14.20 -20.38
N VAL A 186 -5.88 14.93 -21.20
CA VAL A 186 -6.15 16.34 -21.54
C VAL A 186 -6.39 16.47 -23.03
N GLU A 187 -7.55 16.97 -23.40
CA GLU A 187 -7.88 17.32 -24.79
C GLU A 187 -8.25 18.79 -24.91
N ASN A 188 -7.67 19.48 -25.87
CA ASN A 188 -7.88 20.92 -26.09
C ASN A 188 -7.65 21.80 -24.83
N GLY A 189 -6.72 21.36 -23.95
CA GLY A 189 -6.42 22.05 -22.70
C GLY A 189 -7.45 21.84 -21.59
N ILE A 190 -8.38 20.90 -21.74
CA ILE A 190 -9.40 20.53 -20.75
C ILE A 190 -9.11 19.11 -20.24
N ILE A 191 -9.29 18.90 -18.94
CA ILE A 191 -9.14 17.58 -18.30
C ILE A 191 -10.39 16.75 -18.63
N ASN A 192 -10.21 15.67 -19.39
CA ASN A 192 -11.27 14.68 -19.67
C ASN A 192 -11.32 13.59 -18.60
N GLU A 193 -10.17 13.17 -18.10
CA GLU A 193 -10.04 12.20 -17.03
C GLU A 193 -8.80 12.48 -16.21
N ILE A 194 -8.86 12.24 -14.90
CA ILE A 194 -7.72 12.31 -13.99
C ILE A 194 -7.80 11.19 -12.98
N LYS A 195 -6.63 10.61 -12.65
CA LYS A 195 -6.47 9.60 -11.62
C LYS A 195 -5.27 9.89 -10.74
N PHE A 196 -5.48 9.73 -9.44
CA PHE A 196 -4.44 9.83 -8.44
C PHE A 196 -4.10 8.44 -7.91
N TYR A 197 -2.87 8.03 -8.10
CA TYR A 197 -2.30 6.80 -7.54
C TYR A 197 -1.17 7.16 -6.58
N GLY A 198 -0.82 6.23 -5.69
CA GLY A 198 0.30 6.45 -4.80
C GLY A 198 0.31 5.49 -3.62
N ASP A 199 1.27 5.71 -2.73
CA ASP A 199 1.42 4.97 -1.48
C ASP A 199 1.21 5.87 -0.24
N TYR A 200 0.62 7.05 -0.44
CA TYR A 200 0.16 7.94 0.63
C TYR A 200 -1.06 7.34 1.35
N LEU A 201 -1.20 7.64 2.65
CA LEU A 201 -2.33 7.16 3.45
C LEU A 201 -3.61 7.95 3.09
N SER A 202 -4.55 7.29 2.42
CA SER A 202 -5.86 7.86 2.13
C SER A 202 -6.92 7.31 3.08
N LEU A 203 -7.64 8.20 3.75
CA LEU A 203 -8.72 7.90 4.68
C LEU A 203 -10.10 7.95 4.02
N ARG A 204 -10.18 8.57 2.84
CA ARG A 204 -11.42 8.81 2.09
C ARG A 204 -11.25 8.43 0.61
N PRO A 205 -12.31 8.00 -0.06
CA PRO A 205 -12.27 7.77 -1.49
C PRO A 205 -11.93 9.06 -2.24
N ILE A 206 -10.98 8.98 -3.17
CA ILE A 206 -10.49 10.13 -3.94
C ILE A 206 -11.36 10.42 -5.18
N LEU A 207 -12.28 9.51 -5.52
CA LEU A 207 -13.08 9.54 -6.74
C LEU A 207 -13.87 10.84 -6.93
N GLU A 208 -14.41 11.41 -5.86
CA GLU A 208 -15.22 12.63 -5.97
C GLU A 208 -14.34 13.86 -6.27
N LEU A 209 -13.13 13.91 -5.75
CA LEU A 209 -12.13 14.92 -6.14
C LEU A 209 -11.74 14.74 -7.62
N GLU A 210 -11.46 13.51 -8.06
CA GLU A 210 -11.17 13.23 -9.47
C GLU A 210 -12.28 13.73 -10.38
N LYS A 211 -13.55 13.45 -10.04
CA LYS A 211 -14.71 13.95 -10.79
C LYS A 211 -14.81 15.47 -10.82
N SER A 212 -14.47 16.14 -9.72
CA SER A 212 -14.55 17.61 -9.64
C SER A 212 -13.54 18.32 -10.54
N LEU A 213 -12.49 17.62 -10.96
CA LEU A 213 -11.45 18.13 -11.84
C LEU A 213 -11.72 17.87 -13.32
N VAL A 214 -12.70 17.04 -13.67
CA VAL A 214 -13.10 16.79 -15.05
C VAL A 214 -13.82 18.03 -15.61
N GLY A 215 -13.51 18.42 -16.85
CA GLY A 215 -14.04 19.61 -17.51
C GLY A 215 -13.32 20.92 -17.14
N ILE A 216 -12.33 20.88 -16.22
CA ILE A 216 -11.54 22.03 -15.85
C ILE A 216 -10.39 22.23 -16.85
N ARG A 217 -10.00 23.47 -17.08
CA ARG A 217 -8.76 23.77 -17.83
C ARG A 217 -7.55 23.18 -17.09
N PHE A 218 -6.68 22.53 -17.84
CA PHE A 218 -5.40 22.05 -17.31
C PHE A 218 -4.42 23.23 -17.13
N ASP A 219 -4.72 24.04 -16.14
CA ASP A 219 -4.00 25.24 -15.75
C ASP A 219 -3.81 25.25 -14.23
N PRO A 220 -2.61 25.61 -13.70
CA PRO A 220 -2.34 25.56 -12.26
C PRO A 220 -3.35 26.32 -11.40
N SER A 221 -3.79 27.49 -11.84
CA SER A 221 -4.71 28.34 -11.06
C SER A 221 -6.13 27.77 -11.05
N GLU A 222 -6.61 27.25 -12.18
CA GLU A 222 -7.94 26.66 -12.29
C GLU A 222 -8.02 25.33 -11.54
N VAL A 223 -6.97 24.51 -11.60
CA VAL A 223 -6.90 23.25 -10.85
C VAL A 223 -6.83 23.51 -9.35
N SER A 224 -5.97 24.43 -8.88
CA SER A 224 -5.89 24.81 -7.47
C SER A 224 -7.24 25.32 -6.95
N LYS A 225 -7.89 26.22 -7.69
CA LYS A 225 -9.22 26.72 -7.36
C LYS A 225 -10.26 25.61 -7.24
N SER A 226 -10.23 24.65 -8.17
CA SER A 226 -11.17 23.51 -8.13
C SER A 226 -10.89 22.60 -6.95
N ILE A 227 -9.64 22.30 -6.62
CA ILE A 227 -9.25 21.53 -5.44
C ILE A 227 -9.74 22.24 -4.17
N GLY A 228 -9.47 23.54 -4.02
CA GLY A 228 -9.93 24.35 -2.88
C GLY A 228 -11.46 24.35 -2.74
N ASN A 229 -12.19 24.50 -3.86
CA ASN A 229 -13.64 24.43 -3.87
C ASN A 229 -14.17 23.06 -3.41
N TYR A 230 -13.54 21.97 -3.86
CA TYR A 230 -13.91 20.63 -3.45
C TYR A 230 -13.78 20.47 -1.91
N PHE A 231 -12.65 20.87 -1.34
CA PHE A 231 -12.46 20.76 0.11
C PHE A 231 -13.40 21.65 0.91
N ASN A 232 -13.70 22.87 0.41
CA ASN A 232 -14.67 23.76 1.03
C ASN A 232 -16.10 23.18 1.03
N LEU A 233 -16.50 22.56 -0.07
CA LEU A 233 -17.86 21.99 -0.22
C LEU A 233 -18.01 20.64 0.52
N SER A 234 -17.01 19.80 0.46
CA SER A 234 -17.03 18.48 1.10
C SER A 234 -16.84 18.53 2.61
N GLY A 235 -16.23 19.60 3.13
CA GLY A 235 -15.80 19.71 4.52
C GLY A 235 -14.61 18.83 4.87
N TYR A 236 -14.03 18.11 3.90
CA TYR A 236 -12.86 17.28 4.12
C TYR A 236 -11.58 18.12 4.15
N LYS A 237 -10.55 17.56 4.80
CA LYS A 237 -9.19 18.10 4.75
C LYS A 237 -8.38 17.34 3.71
N ILE A 238 -7.40 18.01 3.09
CA ILE A 238 -6.49 17.36 2.14
C ILE A 238 -5.78 16.15 2.79
N THR A 239 -5.48 16.24 4.06
CA THR A 239 -4.84 15.16 4.83
C THR A 239 -5.70 13.90 4.93
N GLU A 240 -7.01 13.98 4.76
CA GLU A 240 -7.89 12.82 4.74
C GLU A 240 -7.85 12.08 3.40
N LEU A 241 -7.46 12.74 2.30
CA LEU A 241 -7.34 12.15 0.98
C LEU A 241 -5.90 11.75 0.64
N PHE A 242 -4.92 12.55 1.07
CA PHE A 242 -3.52 12.40 0.63
C PHE A 242 -2.51 12.25 1.79
N GLY A 243 -2.98 12.01 3.03
CA GLY A 243 -2.10 11.91 4.19
C GLY A 243 -1.35 13.21 4.45
N SER A 244 -0.03 13.16 4.52
CA SER A 244 0.81 14.34 4.73
C SER A 244 1.23 15.07 3.45
N VAL A 245 0.71 14.66 2.29
CA VAL A 245 0.95 15.39 1.01
C VAL A 245 0.10 16.65 0.99
N THR A 246 0.73 17.77 0.65
CA THR A 246 0.10 19.08 0.59
C THR A 246 -0.50 19.37 -0.79
N GLU A 247 -1.39 20.38 -0.87
CA GLU A 247 -1.94 20.85 -2.15
C GLU A 247 -0.84 21.34 -3.09
N GLN A 248 0.14 22.07 -2.57
CA GLN A 248 1.26 22.56 -3.36
C GLN A 248 2.07 21.39 -3.97
N GLU A 249 2.29 20.32 -3.21
CA GLU A 249 2.99 19.14 -3.70
C GLU A 249 2.19 18.40 -4.79
N LEU A 250 0.85 18.41 -4.72
CA LEU A 250 0.00 17.88 -5.80
C LEU A 250 0.14 18.74 -7.07
N LEU A 251 0.04 20.06 -6.95
CA LEU A 251 0.21 20.99 -8.06
C LEU A 251 1.61 20.90 -8.65
N ASP A 252 2.62 20.85 -7.82
CA ASP A 252 4.01 20.67 -8.25
C ASP A 252 4.22 19.32 -8.98
N THR A 253 3.51 18.28 -8.55
CA THR A 253 3.54 16.99 -9.25
C THR A 253 2.90 17.12 -10.62
N MET A 254 1.76 17.82 -10.75
CA MET A 254 1.05 17.97 -12.03
C MET A 254 1.78 18.85 -13.05
N PHE A 255 2.34 19.96 -12.59
CA PHE A 255 2.74 21.06 -13.48
C PHE A 255 4.25 21.31 -13.53
N SER A 256 5.04 20.79 -12.60
CA SER A 256 6.49 20.95 -12.71
C SER A 256 7.02 20.14 -13.89
N LYS A 257 7.81 20.78 -14.75
CA LYS A 257 8.52 20.08 -15.82
C LYS A 257 9.32 18.92 -15.20
N ASN A 258 9.12 17.71 -15.69
CA ASN A 258 9.99 16.58 -15.38
C ASN A 258 11.43 17.02 -15.67
N GLN A 259 12.24 17.18 -14.64
CA GLN A 259 13.68 17.18 -14.82
C GLN A 259 14.02 15.70 -15.10
N ASN A 260 14.14 15.40 -16.41
CA ASN A 260 14.72 14.14 -16.89
C ASN A 260 16.19 14.05 -16.48
#